data_b006b251257c7555fbd5815ea2b5e5fa
#
_entry.id   b006b251257c7555fbd5815ea2b5e5fa
#
_cell.length_a   1.000
_cell.length_b   1.000
_cell.length_c   1.000
_cell.angle_alpha   90.00
_cell.angle_beta   90.00
_cell.angle_gamma   90.00
#
_symmetry.space_group_name_H-M   'P 1'
#
loop_
_entity.id
_entity.type
_entity.pdbx_description
1 polymer ?
#
loop_
_entity_poly.entity_id
_entity_poly.type
_entity_poly.pdbx_seq_one_letter_code
_entity_poly.pdbx_strand_id
1 'polypeptide(L)'
;MTATQRFLSGSAASWARIIVTLIAQVVTVPIFLSHWSVPEYGCWLIIQTVLSLSSIFSMGHQNYLGFEFLKIGENQPRKLSLLFYSSIPFAIILSFVEFIAVVILIYAGALDSVFDPQKNMDEHLLKASFLALILYSFYWIVATSVSALAGRVVATYGYYPRMAWWAVLIAIFDTTAAAVSVMLGASLGSTVKILIFVNFVVNIPVFVELFRIFKKNDLAPVMPDWSLGMKIMMESCVLAISSVFDLLRQQGVRVFLSSLVGLVEMTAFSTIKTLSNVALQGIGTITNPMMPELMRYLRNKDQSRLVGSIAFVWLLSLIIMGTCLVALQSIMPIVFALWTRGKIHYDSNLFALFSVGLLIFSTSRPAAAIIQGNNLLKTQIVNSTIVGVICIGGIVILTSTYGIVGAGLALLLAEVVSTILLVFCAQKWLQSVYLVWPWHLFYIALVSLAVTSVAIFSISILPKQSILILVLSTIFNLCVGRYFFRFFPFDVATKVRGILFPLLGK
;
A
#
# COMPACT_ATOMS: atom_id res chain seq x y z
N MET A 1 -24.33 -8.31 -17.37
CA MET A 1 -24.29 -7.23 -16.35
C MET A 1 -24.33 -5.87 -17.03
N THR A 2 -25.15 -4.94 -16.53
CA THR A 2 -25.13 -3.55 -16.99
C THR A 2 -23.81 -2.85 -16.55
N ALA A 3 -23.45 -1.71 -17.17
CA ALA A 3 -22.26 -0.96 -16.80
C ALA A 3 -22.27 -0.56 -15.30
N THR A 4 -23.44 -0.14 -14.79
CA THR A 4 -23.63 0.20 -13.37
C THR A 4 -23.43 -1.01 -12.45
N GLN A 5 -23.95 -2.19 -12.81
CA GLN A 5 -23.74 -3.41 -12.03
C GLN A 5 -22.27 -3.84 -12.03
N ARG A 6 -21.56 -3.69 -13.15
CA ARG A 6 -20.11 -3.95 -13.22
C ARG A 6 -19.32 -3.01 -12.32
N PHE A 7 -19.65 -1.73 -12.34
CA PHE A 7 -19.01 -0.72 -11.48
C PHE A 7 -19.24 -1.02 -10.00
N LEU A 8 -20.48 -1.24 -9.59
CA LEU A 8 -20.83 -1.54 -8.18
C LEU A 8 -20.17 -2.82 -7.69
N SER A 9 -20.20 -3.90 -8.50
CA SER A 9 -19.57 -5.17 -8.13
C SER A 9 -18.05 -5.07 -8.05
N GLY A 10 -17.39 -4.34 -8.98
CA GLY A 10 -15.95 -4.11 -8.95
C GLY A 10 -15.51 -3.28 -7.75
N SER A 11 -16.29 -2.24 -7.42
CA SER A 11 -16.05 -1.43 -6.22
C SER A 11 -16.25 -2.25 -4.95
N ALA A 12 -17.32 -3.04 -4.85
CA ALA A 12 -17.56 -3.93 -3.70
C ALA A 12 -16.43 -4.95 -3.52
N ALA A 13 -15.93 -5.55 -4.60
CA ALA A 13 -14.79 -6.47 -4.52
C ALA A 13 -13.51 -5.77 -4.05
N SER A 14 -13.25 -4.55 -4.52
CA SER A 14 -12.10 -3.76 -4.07
C SER A 14 -12.19 -3.44 -2.58
N TRP A 15 -13.37 -3.05 -2.07
CA TRP A 15 -13.62 -2.83 -0.66
C TRP A 15 -13.47 -4.12 0.16
N ALA A 16 -14.04 -5.22 -0.31
CA ALA A 16 -13.90 -6.52 0.33
C ALA A 16 -12.42 -6.93 0.46
N ARG A 17 -11.62 -6.71 -0.59
CA ARG A 17 -10.18 -6.98 -0.56
C ARG A 17 -9.46 -6.14 0.50
N ILE A 18 -9.78 -4.84 0.62
CA ILE A 18 -9.20 -3.98 1.64
C ILE A 18 -9.56 -4.50 3.05
N ILE A 19 -10.82 -4.84 3.29
CA ILE A 19 -11.27 -5.38 4.58
C ILE A 19 -10.56 -6.69 4.91
N VAL A 20 -10.46 -7.62 3.95
CA VAL A 20 -9.73 -8.88 4.13
C VAL A 20 -8.26 -8.62 4.48
N THR A 21 -7.61 -7.70 3.76
CA THR A 21 -6.20 -7.34 4.03
C THR A 21 -6.03 -6.71 5.42
N LEU A 22 -6.96 -5.86 5.85
CA LEU A 22 -6.95 -5.26 7.19
C LEU A 22 -7.09 -6.33 8.28
N ILE A 23 -8.08 -7.21 8.13
CA ILE A 23 -8.29 -8.34 9.05
C ILE A 23 -7.06 -9.23 9.09
N ALA A 24 -6.50 -9.56 7.93
CA ALA A 24 -5.28 -10.35 7.82
C ALA A 24 -4.12 -9.72 8.61
N GLN A 25 -3.86 -8.43 8.42
CA GLN A 25 -2.79 -7.72 9.12
C GLN A 25 -2.95 -7.72 10.64
N VAL A 26 -4.18 -7.57 11.13
CA VAL A 26 -4.47 -7.55 12.57
C VAL A 26 -4.43 -8.95 13.19
N VAL A 27 -4.98 -9.95 12.50
CA VAL A 27 -5.14 -11.31 13.03
C VAL A 27 -3.87 -12.15 12.91
N THR A 28 -3.08 -11.94 11.86
CA THR A 28 -1.88 -12.76 11.61
C THR A 28 -0.82 -12.57 12.70
N VAL A 29 -0.60 -11.34 13.18
CA VAL A 29 0.43 -11.04 14.18
C VAL A 29 0.29 -11.87 15.46
N PRO A 30 -0.86 -11.86 16.19
CA PRO A 30 -1.00 -12.64 17.42
C PRO A 30 -0.95 -14.15 17.17
N ILE A 31 -1.43 -14.64 16.01
CA ILE A 31 -1.37 -16.06 15.66
C ILE A 31 0.08 -16.48 15.44
N PHE A 32 0.84 -15.75 14.66
CA PHE A 32 2.23 -16.09 14.37
C PHE A 32 3.08 -16.01 15.64
N LEU A 33 2.97 -14.94 16.40
CA LEU A 33 3.69 -14.78 17.66
C LEU A 33 3.25 -15.75 18.76
N SER A 34 2.10 -16.44 18.62
CA SER A 34 1.73 -17.48 19.58
C SER A 34 2.55 -18.76 19.41
N HIS A 35 2.97 -19.07 18.18
CA HIS A 35 3.62 -20.33 17.83
C HIS A 35 5.07 -20.16 17.38
N TRP A 36 5.39 -19.02 16.78
CA TRP A 36 6.74 -18.71 16.31
C TRP A 36 7.48 -17.79 17.27
N SER A 37 8.80 -17.85 17.21
CA SER A 37 9.68 -16.86 17.83
C SER A 37 9.65 -15.53 17.05
N VAL A 38 10.13 -14.44 17.68
CA VAL A 38 10.23 -13.14 17.02
C VAL A 38 11.17 -13.19 15.79
N PRO A 39 12.33 -13.87 15.83
CA PRO A 39 13.16 -14.08 14.64
C PRO A 39 12.46 -14.83 13.51
N GLU A 40 11.73 -15.91 13.79
CA GLU A 40 10.97 -16.65 12.75
C GLU A 40 9.93 -15.77 12.08
N TYR A 41 9.19 -14.98 12.87
CA TYR A 41 8.22 -14.02 12.33
C TYR A 41 8.93 -12.92 11.53
N GLY A 42 10.11 -12.47 11.98
CA GLY A 42 10.95 -11.54 11.25
C GLY A 42 11.40 -12.10 9.88
N CYS A 43 11.87 -13.35 9.84
CA CYS A 43 12.19 -14.04 8.58
C CYS A 43 11.00 -14.07 7.62
N TRP A 44 9.80 -14.38 8.12
CA TRP A 44 8.58 -14.32 7.32
C TRP A 44 8.35 -12.94 6.71
N LEU A 45 8.49 -11.85 7.48
CA LEU A 45 8.34 -10.48 7.00
C LEU A 45 9.38 -10.11 5.93
N ILE A 46 10.63 -10.56 6.08
CA ILE A 46 11.69 -10.37 5.09
C ILE A 46 11.40 -11.14 3.81
N ILE A 47 10.99 -12.40 3.89
CA ILE A 47 10.61 -13.20 2.72
C ILE A 47 9.54 -12.47 1.91
N GLN A 48 8.46 -12.03 2.54
CA GLN A 48 7.39 -11.27 1.87
C GLN A 48 7.92 -9.97 1.23
N THR A 49 8.86 -9.31 1.88
CA THR A 49 9.48 -8.08 1.39
C THR A 49 10.34 -8.34 0.16
N VAL A 50 11.23 -9.33 0.20
CA VAL A 50 12.11 -9.67 -0.93
C VAL A 50 11.28 -10.10 -2.14
N LEU A 51 10.23 -10.90 -1.95
CA LEU A 51 9.30 -11.29 -3.01
C LEU A 51 8.59 -10.08 -3.63
N SER A 52 8.15 -9.14 -2.80
CA SER A 52 7.50 -7.92 -3.29
C SER A 52 8.47 -7.03 -4.09
N LEU A 53 9.73 -6.94 -3.66
CA LEU A 53 10.75 -6.17 -4.35
C LEU A 53 11.18 -6.84 -5.65
N SER A 54 11.34 -8.16 -5.67
CA SER A 54 11.74 -8.91 -6.87
C SER A 54 10.67 -8.84 -7.97
N SER A 55 9.39 -8.73 -7.63
CA SER A 55 8.28 -8.73 -8.59
C SER A 55 7.99 -7.36 -9.25
N ILE A 56 8.84 -6.36 -9.07
CA ILE A 56 8.60 -4.99 -9.58
C ILE A 56 8.46 -4.97 -11.11
N PHE A 57 9.37 -5.64 -11.80
CA PHE A 57 9.41 -5.60 -13.27
C PHE A 57 8.25 -6.37 -13.88
N SER A 58 7.93 -7.56 -13.35
CA SER A 58 6.77 -8.33 -13.81
C SER A 58 5.45 -7.61 -13.54
N MET A 59 5.30 -6.95 -12.38
CA MET A 59 4.12 -6.12 -12.09
C MET A 59 4.05 -4.89 -13.00
N GLY A 60 5.17 -4.23 -13.29
CA GLY A 60 5.25 -3.12 -14.24
C GLY A 60 4.80 -3.54 -15.63
N HIS A 61 5.27 -4.68 -16.11
CA HIS A 61 4.88 -5.27 -17.39
C HIS A 61 3.37 -5.58 -17.46
N GLN A 62 2.81 -6.20 -16.42
CA GLN A 62 1.39 -6.48 -16.33
C GLN A 62 0.53 -5.21 -16.32
N ASN A 63 0.95 -4.18 -15.59
CA ASN A 63 0.23 -2.91 -15.52
C ASN A 63 0.24 -2.17 -16.85
N TYR A 64 1.40 -2.09 -17.52
CA TYR A 64 1.54 -1.49 -18.85
C TYR A 64 0.60 -2.17 -19.85
N LEU A 65 0.66 -3.50 -19.93
CA LEU A 65 -0.19 -4.29 -20.82
C LEU A 65 -1.68 -4.14 -20.49
N GLY A 66 -2.03 -4.04 -19.21
CA GLY A 66 -3.42 -3.79 -18.81
C GLY A 66 -3.99 -2.52 -19.45
N PHE A 67 -3.21 -1.45 -19.52
CA PHE A 67 -3.62 -0.22 -20.20
C PHE A 67 -3.68 -0.39 -21.73
N GLU A 68 -2.71 -1.08 -22.34
CA GLU A 68 -2.69 -1.31 -23.78
C GLU A 68 -3.89 -2.19 -24.22
N PHE A 69 -4.24 -3.22 -23.48
CA PHE A 69 -5.45 -4.02 -23.75
C PHE A 69 -6.73 -3.17 -23.69
N LEU A 70 -6.86 -2.29 -22.70
CA LEU A 70 -8.00 -1.40 -22.58
C LEU A 70 -8.08 -0.39 -23.74
N LYS A 71 -6.94 0.10 -24.25
CA LYS A 71 -6.90 0.99 -25.42
C LYS A 71 -7.36 0.30 -26.70
N ILE A 72 -6.96 -0.96 -26.90
CA ILE A 72 -7.40 -1.76 -28.07
C ILE A 72 -8.90 -1.99 -28.02
N GLY A 73 -9.46 -2.27 -26.83
CA GLY A 73 -10.88 -2.49 -26.63
C GLY A 73 -11.38 -3.87 -27.12
N GLU A 74 -12.62 -4.20 -26.77
CA GLU A 74 -13.23 -5.52 -27.04
C GLU A 74 -13.50 -5.80 -28.52
N ASN A 75 -13.54 -4.77 -29.38
CA ASN A 75 -13.90 -4.89 -30.79
C ASN A 75 -12.76 -5.41 -31.69
N GLN A 76 -11.56 -5.63 -31.16
CA GLN A 76 -10.38 -6.06 -31.92
C GLN A 76 -9.75 -7.33 -31.33
N PRO A 77 -10.45 -8.48 -31.28
CA PRO A 77 -9.97 -9.69 -30.60
C PRO A 77 -8.65 -10.23 -31.17
N ARG A 78 -8.43 -10.14 -32.49
CA ARG A 78 -7.18 -10.57 -33.12
C ARG A 78 -5.96 -9.75 -32.65
N LYS A 79 -6.11 -8.42 -32.49
CA LYS A 79 -5.04 -7.57 -31.97
C LYS A 79 -4.80 -7.84 -30.48
N LEU A 80 -5.86 -8.04 -29.70
CA LEU A 80 -5.74 -8.44 -28.30
C LEU A 80 -5.01 -9.78 -28.16
N SER A 81 -5.38 -10.79 -28.97
CA SER A 81 -4.69 -12.08 -28.97
C SER A 81 -3.23 -11.92 -29.37
N LEU A 82 -2.92 -11.21 -30.44
CA LEU A 82 -1.53 -10.98 -30.86
C LEU A 82 -0.72 -10.32 -29.76
N LEU A 83 -1.22 -9.23 -29.17
CA LEU A 83 -0.55 -8.53 -28.08
C LEU A 83 -0.34 -9.43 -26.86
N PHE A 84 -1.37 -10.18 -26.46
CA PHE A 84 -1.32 -11.10 -25.32
C PHE A 84 -0.29 -12.22 -25.52
N TYR A 85 -0.41 -12.98 -26.64
CA TYR A 85 0.48 -14.11 -26.89
C TYR A 85 1.93 -13.66 -27.16
N SER A 86 2.15 -12.48 -27.77
CA SER A 86 3.49 -11.89 -27.93
C SER A 86 4.11 -11.44 -26.60
N SER A 87 3.29 -11.15 -25.58
CA SER A 87 3.78 -10.70 -24.27
C SER A 87 4.06 -11.84 -23.30
N ILE A 88 3.46 -13.02 -23.48
CA ILE A 88 3.65 -14.17 -22.57
C ILE A 88 5.12 -14.59 -22.44
N PRO A 89 5.88 -14.81 -23.52
CA PRO A 89 7.29 -15.20 -23.41
C PRO A 89 8.10 -14.21 -22.58
N PHE A 90 7.86 -12.91 -22.76
CA PHE A 90 8.56 -11.86 -22.01
C PHE A 90 8.14 -11.78 -20.56
N ALA A 91 6.87 -12.01 -20.25
CA ALA A 91 6.41 -12.12 -18.86
C ALA A 91 7.08 -13.30 -18.13
N ILE A 92 7.22 -14.44 -18.79
CA ILE A 92 7.92 -15.61 -18.23
C ILE A 92 9.42 -15.31 -18.09
N ILE A 93 10.06 -14.69 -19.08
CA ILE A 93 11.47 -14.30 -19.04
C ILE A 93 11.71 -13.33 -17.88
N LEU A 94 10.88 -12.30 -17.71
CA LEU A 94 11.01 -11.35 -16.60
C LEU A 94 10.91 -12.04 -15.25
N SER A 95 9.89 -12.89 -15.05
CA SER A 95 9.73 -13.64 -13.80
C SER A 95 10.90 -14.61 -13.56
N PHE A 96 11.45 -15.19 -14.61
CA PHE A 96 12.63 -16.05 -14.50
C PHE A 96 13.90 -15.25 -14.15
N VAL A 97 14.08 -14.07 -14.72
CA VAL A 97 15.18 -13.15 -14.34
C VAL A 97 15.05 -12.72 -12.89
N GLU A 98 13.83 -12.39 -12.42
CA GLU A 98 13.55 -12.07 -11.02
C GLU A 98 13.90 -13.24 -10.08
N PHE A 99 13.54 -14.47 -10.46
CA PHE A 99 13.90 -15.69 -9.72
C PHE A 99 15.42 -15.88 -9.67
N ILE A 100 16.10 -15.79 -10.81
CA ILE A 100 17.56 -15.91 -10.86
C ILE A 100 18.23 -14.84 -10.00
N ALA A 101 17.73 -13.59 -10.03
CA ALA A 101 18.25 -12.53 -9.18
C ALA A 101 18.15 -12.88 -7.69
N VAL A 102 17.04 -13.43 -7.23
CA VAL A 102 16.87 -13.91 -5.84
C VAL A 102 17.88 -15.00 -5.53
N VAL A 103 18.03 -15.99 -6.41
CA VAL A 103 19.00 -17.09 -6.25
C VAL A 103 20.43 -16.56 -6.17
N ILE A 104 20.82 -15.64 -7.07
CA ILE A 104 22.15 -15.02 -7.03
C ILE A 104 22.38 -14.26 -5.73
N LEU A 105 21.39 -13.48 -5.25
CA LEU A 105 21.51 -12.75 -3.99
C LEU A 105 21.72 -13.68 -2.77
N ILE A 106 21.09 -14.86 -2.77
CA ILE A 106 21.30 -15.87 -1.75
C ILE A 106 22.74 -16.43 -1.83
N TYR A 107 23.15 -16.91 -3.01
CA TYR A 107 24.47 -17.54 -3.17
C TYR A 107 25.64 -16.56 -3.04
N ALA A 108 25.44 -15.28 -3.36
CA ALA A 108 26.43 -14.23 -3.14
C ALA A 108 26.55 -13.81 -1.67
N GLY A 109 25.73 -14.36 -0.76
CA GLY A 109 25.71 -13.98 0.65
C GLY A 109 25.14 -12.59 0.92
N ALA A 110 24.55 -11.95 -0.10
CA ALA A 110 23.99 -10.60 0.05
C ALA A 110 22.77 -10.58 0.99
N LEU A 111 22.03 -11.66 1.06
CA LEU A 111 20.89 -11.80 1.97
C LEU A 111 21.27 -12.26 3.38
N ASP A 112 22.50 -12.75 3.60
CA ASP A 112 22.95 -13.16 4.93
C ASP A 112 22.91 -11.95 5.89
N SER A 113 23.38 -10.79 5.46
CA SER A 113 23.33 -9.56 6.25
C SER A 113 21.91 -9.04 6.51
N VAL A 114 20.92 -9.52 5.76
CA VAL A 114 19.52 -9.14 5.93
C VAL A 114 18.79 -10.05 6.89
N PHE A 115 19.05 -11.37 6.78
CA PHE A 115 18.43 -12.36 7.65
C PHE A 115 19.17 -12.55 8.98
N ASP A 116 20.48 -12.47 8.97
CA ASP A 116 21.33 -12.70 10.16
C ASP A 116 22.52 -11.72 10.21
N PRO A 117 22.29 -10.41 10.41
CA PRO A 117 23.37 -9.42 10.42
C PRO A 117 24.35 -9.62 11.58
N GLN A 118 23.94 -10.23 12.67
CA GLN A 118 24.75 -10.48 13.86
C GLN A 118 25.40 -11.87 13.90
N LYS A 119 25.12 -12.70 12.88
CA LYS A 119 25.59 -14.12 12.79
C LYS A 119 25.24 -14.95 14.02
N ASN A 120 24.09 -14.69 14.62
CA ASN A 120 23.60 -15.36 15.84
C ASN A 120 22.34 -16.19 15.58
N MET A 121 21.84 -16.23 14.35
CA MET A 121 20.66 -17.01 14.00
C MET A 121 20.99 -18.51 13.94
N ASP A 122 20.03 -19.34 14.35
CA ASP A 122 20.11 -20.78 14.11
C ASP A 122 20.27 -21.07 12.61
N GLU A 123 21.33 -21.80 12.26
CA GLU A 123 21.66 -22.16 10.87
C GLU A 123 20.50 -22.89 10.17
N HIS A 124 19.73 -23.68 10.95
CA HIS A 124 18.56 -24.37 10.42
C HIS A 124 17.47 -23.42 9.99
N LEU A 125 17.20 -22.37 10.78
CA LEU A 125 16.21 -21.33 10.45
C LEU A 125 16.65 -20.52 9.22
N LEU A 126 17.93 -20.16 9.13
CA LEU A 126 18.47 -19.43 7.98
C LEU A 126 18.33 -20.24 6.68
N LYS A 127 18.73 -21.51 6.68
CA LYS A 127 18.58 -22.41 5.53
C LYS A 127 17.10 -22.61 5.15
N ALA A 128 16.23 -22.77 6.15
CA ALA A 128 14.79 -22.89 5.91
C ALA A 128 14.20 -21.62 5.27
N SER A 129 14.68 -20.43 5.69
CA SER A 129 14.26 -19.14 5.13
C SER A 129 14.68 -18.97 3.67
N PHE A 130 15.92 -19.35 3.32
CA PHE A 130 16.41 -19.31 1.95
C PHE A 130 15.66 -20.30 1.04
N LEU A 131 15.46 -21.55 1.54
CA LEU A 131 14.68 -22.53 0.80
C LEU A 131 13.23 -22.04 0.56
N ALA A 132 12.60 -21.44 1.58
CA ALA A 132 11.27 -20.88 1.47
C ALA A 132 11.21 -19.75 0.42
N LEU A 133 12.22 -18.88 0.40
CA LEU A 133 12.33 -17.79 -0.58
C LEU A 133 12.49 -18.32 -2.01
N ILE A 134 13.35 -19.34 -2.23
CA ILE A 134 13.53 -19.99 -3.53
C ILE A 134 12.24 -20.63 -4.02
N LEU A 135 11.59 -21.44 -3.17
CA LEU A 135 10.36 -22.14 -3.52
C LEU A 135 9.22 -21.16 -3.87
N TYR A 136 9.09 -20.11 -3.10
CA TYR A 136 8.01 -19.13 -3.33
C TYR A 136 8.28 -18.26 -4.56
N SER A 137 9.52 -17.87 -4.81
CA SER A 137 9.93 -17.18 -6.04
C SER A 137 9.70 -18.04 -7.28
N PHE A 138 10.02 -19.35 -7.21
CA PHE A 138 9.74 -20.29 -8.30
C PHE A 138 8.25 -20.45 -8.56
N TYR A 139 7.45 -20.59 -7.50
CA TYR A 139 5.99 -20.65 -7.61
C TYR A 139 5.44 -19.41 -8.35
N TRP A 140 6.00 -18.23 -8.08
CA TRP A 140 5.59 -16.97 -8.74
C TRP A 140 5.71 -17.04 -10.26
N ILE A 141 6.77 -17.64 -10.80
CA ILE A 141 6.93 -17.83 -12.25
C ILE A 141 5.79 -18.67 -12.83
N VAL A 142 5.51 -19.81 -12.17
CA VAL A 142 4.60 -20.81 -12.73
C VAL A 142 3.13 -20.38 -12.66
N ALA A 143 2.72 -19.78 -11.54
CA ALA A 143 1.31 -19.60 -11.25
C ALA A 143 0.77 -18.18 -11.52
N THR A 144 1.61 -17.15 -11.44
CA THR A 144 1.12 -15.77 -11.40
C THR A 144 1.42 -14.95 -12.65
N SER A 145 2.54 -15.17 -13.34
CA SER A 145 2.93 -14.35 -14.49
C SER A 145 1.89 -14.39 -15.63
N VAL A 146 1.45 -15.56 -16.03
CA VAL A 146 0.49 -15.76 -17.13
C VAL A 146 -0.95 -15.47 -16.70
N SER A 147 -1.36 -15.92 -15.49
CA SER A 147 -2.72 -15.70 -14.99
C SER A 147 -3.04 -14.23 -14.77
N ALA A 148 -2.07 -13.45 -14.28
CA ALA A 148 -2.24 -12.03 -14.08
C ALA A 148 -2.43 -11.28 -15.42
N LEU A 149 -1.64 -11.62 -16.45
CA LEU A 149 -1.82 -11.07 -17.80
C LEU A 149 -3.18 -11.44 -18.40
N ALA A 150 -3.59 -12.70 -18.30
CA ALA A 150 -4.88 -13.16 -18.77
C ALA A 150 -6.03 -12.41 -18.06
N GLY A 151 -5.91 -12.18 -16.75
CA GLY A 151 -6.85 -11.36 -15.99
C GLY A 151 -6.99 -9.92 -16.50
N ARG A 152 -5.88 -9.32 -16.98
CA ARG A 152 -5.89 -7.97 -17.59
C ARG A 152 -6.58 -7.95 -18.95
N VAL A 153 -6.37 -8.96 -19.80
CA VAL A 153 -7.05 -9.06 -21.09
C VAL A 153 -8.56 -9.19 -20.92
N VAL A 154 -9.02 -10.07 -20.02
CA VAL A 154 -10.47 -10.30 -19.84
C VAL A 154 -11.17 -9.10 -19.19
N ALA A 155 -10.43 -8.21 -18.53
CA ALA A 155 -10.97 -6.96 -18.03
C ALA A 155 -11.54 -6.07 -19.15
N THR A 156 -10.95 -6.12 -20.35
CA THR A 156 -11.42 -5.41 -21.56
C THR A 156 -12.86 -5.80 -21.94
N TYR A 157 -13.23 -7.06 -21.73
CA TYR A 157 -14.58 -7.61 -21.98
C TYR A 157 -15.54 -7.41 -20.80
N GLY A 158 -15.17 -6.57 -19.82
CA GLY A 158 -16.02 -6.28 -18.66
C GLY A 158 -16.02 -7.35 -17.57
N TYR A 159 -15.07 -8.30 -17.58
CA TYR A 159 -14.91 -9.30 -16.53
C TYR A 159 -14.06 -8.83 -15.34
N TYR A 160 -13.65 -7.55 -15.31
CA TYR A 160 -12.88 -6.99 -14.19
C TYR A 160 -13.49 -7.29 -12.81
N PRO A 161 -14.82 -7.11 -12.57
CA PRO A 161 -15.39 -7.41 -11.25
C PRO A 161 -15.19 -8.87 -10.82
N ARG A 162 -15.27 -9.78 -11.79
CA ARG A 162 -15.14 -11.21 -11.56
C ARG A 162 -13.70 -11.57 -11.15
N MET A 163 -12.73 -11.01 -11.85
CA MET A 163 -11.30 -11.16 -11.47
C MET A 163 -11.00 -10.51 -10.13
N ALA A 164 -11.63 -9.38 -9.81
CA ALA A 164 -11.50 -8.73 -8.51
C ALA A 164 -12.03 -9.61 -7.36
N TRP A 165 -13.17 -10.31 -7.56
CA TRP A 165 -13.67 -11.28 -6.58
C TRP A 165 -12.77 -12.50 -6.43
N TRP A 166 -12.18 -13.02 -7.52
CA TRP A 166 -11.14 -14.06 -7.41
C TRP A 166 -9.95 -13.60 -6.58
N ALA A 167 -9.50 -12.36 -6.76
CA ALA A 167 -8.41 -11.80 -5.95
C ALA A 167 -8.77 -11.70 -4.46
N VAL A 168 -10.05 -11.44 -4.12
CA VAL A 168 -10.55 -11.49 -2.72
C VAL A 168 -10.47 -12.91 -2.18
N LEU A 169 -10.96 -13.89 -2.93
CA LEU A 169 -10.95 -15.30 -2.51
C LEU A 169 -9.52 -15.81 -2.30
N ILE A 170 -8.61 -15.52 -3.24
CA ILE A 170 -7.19 -15.88 -3.11
C ILE A 170 -6.61 -15.27 -1.83
N ALA A 171 -6.85 -13.98 -1.55
CA ALA A 171 -6.36 -13.34 -0.34
C ALA A 171 -6.92 -13.96 0.95
N ILE A 172 -8.18 -14.41 0.95
CA ILE A 172 -8.77 -15.15 2.08
C ILE A 172 -8.08 -16.49 2.26
N PHE A 173 -7.90 -17.27 1.19
CA PHE A 173 -7.24 -18.58 1.25
C PHE A 173 -5.79 -18.45 1.68
N ASP A 174 -5.04 -17.48 1.15
CA ASP A 174 -3.64 -17.21 1.55
C ASP A 174 -3.54 -16.92 3.04
N THR A 175 -4.36 -15.98 3.52
CA THR A 175 -4.33 -15.59 4.94
C THR A 175 -4.75 -16.74 5.85
N THR A 176 -5.81 -17.45 5.48
CA THR A 176 -6.34 -18.57 6.27
C THR A 176 -5.36 -19.73 6.28
N ALA A 177 -4.78 -20.08 5.13
CA ALA A 177 -3.80 -21.16 5.04
C ALA A 177 -2.53 -20.87 5.86
N ALA A 178 -2.02 -19.61 5.80
CA ALA A 178 -0.90 -19.19 6.62
C ALA A 178 -1.24 -19.27 8.12
N ALA A 179 -2.38 -18.72 8.53
CA ALA A 179 -2.79 -18.71 9.92
C ALA A 179 -3.02 -20.13 10.46
N VAL A 180 -3.76 -20.98 9.74
CA VAL A 180 -4.07 -22.34 10.15
C VAL A 180 -2.82 -23.23 10.19
N SER A 181 -1.92 -23.11 9.21
CA SER A 181 -0.67 -23.88 9.22
C SER A 181 0.17 -23.57 10.47
N VAL A 182 0.29 -22.29 10.83
CA VAL A 182 1.01 -21.86 12.03
C VAL A 182 0.31 -22.32 13.30
N MET A 183 -1.03 -22.21 13.37
CA MET A 183 -1.82 -22.73 14.51
C MET A 183 -1.67 -24.24 14.72
N LEU A 184 -1.43 -25.00 13.65
CA LEU A 184 -1.15 -26.44 13.69
C LEU A 184 0.33 -26.75 13.99
N GLY A 185 1.14 -25.73 14.31
CA GLY A 185 2.54 -25.90 14.70
C GLY A 185 3.51 -26.05 13.51
N ALA A 186 3.12 -25.66 12.30
CA ALA A 186 4.01 -25.71 11.16
C ALA A 186 5.18 -24.72 11.31
N SER A 187 6.39 -25.16 10.97
CA SER A 187 7.56 -24.30 10.84
C SER A 187 7.42 -23.36 9.63
N LEU A 188 8.27 -22.33 9.58
CA LEU A 188 8.29 -21.34 8.46
C LEU A 188 8.38 -22.04 7.09
N GLY A 189 9.28 -23.01 6.91
CA GLY A 189 9.42 -23.73 5.65
C GLY A 189 8.20 -24.59 5.29
N SER A 190 7.56 -25.22 6.29
CA SER A 190 6.33 -25.99 6.09
C SER A 190 5.16 -25.11 5.74
N THR A 191 5.02 -23.95 6.38
CA THR A 191 3.99 -22.95 6.08
C THR A 191 4.08 -22.48 4.63
N VAL A 192 5.28 -22.16 4.13
CA VAL A 192 5.47 -21.75 2.73
C VAL A 192 5.06 -22.85 1.75
N LYS A 193 5.44 -24.11 2.02
CA LYS A 193 5.03 -25.25 1.18
C LYS A 193 3.51 -25.43 1.14
N ILE A 194 2.84 -25.30 2.28
CA ILE A 194 1.37 -25.35 2.39
C ILE A 194 0.74 -24.20 1.59
N LEU A 195 1.29 -22.99 1.71
CA LEU A 195 0.80 -21.83 0.95
C LEU A 195 0.93 -22.04 -0.56
N ILE A 196 2.08 -22.52 -1.04
CA ILE A 196 2.28 -22.82 -2.45
C ILE A 196 1.25 -23.84 -2.93
N PHE A 197 1.03 -24.90 -2.16
CA PHE A 197 0.04 -25.94 -2.50
C PHE A 197 -1.39 -25.38 -2.54
N VAL A 198 -1.79 -24.63 -1.51
CA VAL A 198 -3.13 -24.01 -1.45
C VAL A 198 -3.34 -23.03 -2.61
N ASN A 199 -2.34 -22.19 -2.88
CA ASN A 199 -2.38 -21.25 -4.00
C ASN A 199 -2.49 -21.97 -5.35
N PHE A 200 -1.75 -23.06 -5.54
CA PHE A 200 -1.86 -23.87 -6.74
C PHE A 200 -3.29 -24.40 -6.93
N VAL A 201 -3.87 -25.00 -5.88
CA VAL A 201 -5.23 -25.53 -5.90
C VAL A 201 -6.26 -24.44 -6.18
N VAL A 202 -6.16 -23.28 -5.51
CA VAL A 202 -7.12 -22.16 -5.65
C VAL A 202 -7.02 -21.51 -7.04
N ASN A 203 -5.85 -21.52 -7.67
CA ASN A 203 -5.69 -20.98 -9.02
C ASN A 203 -6.24 -21.91 -10.12
N ILE A 204 -6.45 -23.22 -9.89
CA ILE A 204 -7.05 -24.12 -10.89
C ILE A 204 -8.40 -23.60 -11.41
N PRO A 205 -9.40 -23.31 -10.58
CA PRO A 205 -10.67 -22.80 -11.06
C PRO A 205 -10.55 -21.43 -11.75
N VAL A 206 -9.59 -20.58 -11.33
CA VAL A 206 -9.30 -19.30 -12.00
C VAL A 206 -8.83 -19.54 -13.44
N PHE A 207 -7.89 -20.45 -13.64
CA PHE A 207 -7.42 -20.83 -14.99
C PHE A 207 -8.52 -21.43 -15.83
N VAL A 208 -9.36 -22.31 -15.27
CA VAL A 208 -10.51 -22.88 -15.99
C VAL A 208 -11.48 -21.78 -16.42
N GLU A 209 -11.74 -20.81 -15.55
CA GLU A 209 -12.62 -19.69 -15.89
C GLU A 209 -12.00 -18.78 -16.95
N LEU A 210 -10.72 -18.41 -16.82
CA LEU A 210 -10.00 -17.65 -17.83
C LEU A 210 -10.06 -18.34 -19.18
N PHE A 211 -9.80 -19.64 -19.24
CA PHE A 211 -9.87 -20.42 -20.48
C PHE A 211 -11.28 -20.37 -21.11
N ARG A 212 -12.34 -20.51 -20.31
CA ARG A 212 -13.74 -20.39 -20.79
C ARG A 212 -14.03 -18.99 -21.36
N ILE A 213 -13.53 -17.93 -20.69
CA ILE A 213 -13.71 -16.55 -21.15
C ILE A 213 -12.94 -16.32 -22.46
N PHE A 214 -11.72 -16.82 -22.58
CA PHE A 214 -10.92 -16.73 -23.80
C PHE A 214 -11.63 -17.40 -24.98
N LYS A 215 -12.13 -18.63 -24.78
CA LYS A 215 -12.88 -19.35 -25.80
C LYS A 215 -14.16 -18.61 -26.22
N LYS A 216 -14.87 -18.02 -25.24
CA LYS A 216 -16.13 -17.29 -25.50
C LYS A 216 -15.94 -16.01 -26.32
N ASN A 217 -14.77 -15.35 -26.19
CA ASN A 217 -14.51 -14.05 -26.81
C ASN A 217 -13.53 -14.16 -28.00
N ASP A 218 -13.36 -15.37 -28.57
CA ASP A 218 -12.53 -15.64 -29.76
C ASP A 218 -11.08 -15.17 -29.59
N LEU A 219 -10.54 -15.23 -28.36
CA LEU A 219 -9.14 -14.96 -28.07
C LEU A 219 -8.29 -16.20 -28.39
N ALA A 220 -8.24 -16.54 -29.68
CA ALA A 220 -7.53 -17.72 -30.14
C ALA A 220 -6.01 -17.56 -29.99
N PRO A 221 -5.27 -18.67 -29.77
CA PRO A 221 -3.82 -18.66 -29.84
C PRO A 221 -3.33 -18.20 -31.21
N VAL A 222 -2.38 -17.28 -31.21
CA VAL A 222 -1.68 -16.78 -32.39
C VAL A 222 -0.18 -16.89 -32.18
N MET A 223 0.59 -17.02 -33.27
CA MET A 223 2.04 -17.03 -33.17
C MET A 223 2.55 -15.71 -32.57
N PRO A 224 3.43 -15.78 -31.54
CA PRO A 224 4.01 -14.59 -30.93
C PRO A 224 4.83 -13.77 -31.92
N ASP A 225 4.64 -12.47 -31.93
CA ASP A 225 5.52 -11.52 -32.59
C ASP A 225 6.59 -11.05 -31.59
N TRP A 226 7.83 -11.51 -31.80
CA TRP A 226 8.95 -11.19 -30.91
C TRP A 226 9.33 -9.71 -30.94
N SER A 227 9.19 -9.04 -32.09
CA SER A 227 9.49 -7.60 -32.21
C SER A 227 8.51 -6.78 -31.39
N LEU A 228 7.21 -7.10 -31.50
CA LEU A 228 6.16 -6.48 -30.70
C LEU A 228 6.36 -6.75 -29.21
N GLY A 229 6.62 -8.00 -28.83
CA GLY A 229 6.85 -8.37 -27.45
C GLY A 229 8.05 -7.68 -26.81
N MET A 230 9.19 -7.58 -27.54
CA MET A 230 10.38 -6.87 -27.08
C MET A 230 10.12 -5.39 -26.88
N LYS A 231 9.46 -4.73 -27.84
CA LYS A 231 9.07 -3.32 -27.71
C LYS A 231 8.26 -3.07 -26.45
N ILE A 232 7.24 -3.88 -26.21
CA ILE A 232 6.37 -3.77 -25.03
C ILE A 232 7.15 -4.01 -23.75
N MET A 233 8.06 -5.00 -23.73
CA MET A 233 8.90 -5.25 -22.57
C MET A 233 9.74 -4.03 -22.22
N MET A 234 10.40 -3.40 -23.21
CA MET A 234 11.20 -2.20 -22.96
C MET A 234 10.37 -1.02 -22.45
N GLU A 235 9.20 -0.77 -23.05
CA GLU A 235 8.30 0.30 -22.59
C GLU A 235 7.78 0.04 -21.18
N SER A 236 7.48 -1.22 -20.84
CA SER A 236 7.03 -1.61 -19.50
C SER A 236 8.14 -1.53 -18.44
N CYS A 237 9.40 -1.83 -18.80
CA CYS A 237 10.54 -1.65 -17.89
C CYS A 237 10.77 -0.18 -17.53
N VAL A 238 10.61 0.74 -18.47
CA VAL A 238 10.68 2.18 -18.19
C VAL A 238 9.60 2.59 -17.16
N LEU A 239 8.38 2.08 -17.31
CA LEU A 239 7.32 2.32 -16.35
C LEU A 239 7.61 1.67 -14.99
N ALA A 240 8.19 0.47 -14.97
CA ALA A 240 8.55 -0.23 -13.73
C ALA A 240 9.59 0.56 -12.91
N ILE A 241 10.60 1.17 -13.56
CA ILE A 241 11.62 1.98 -12.87
C ILE A 241 10.99 3.09 -12.04
N SER A 242 9.94 3.74 -12.53
CA SER A 242 9.25 4.78 -11.77
C SER A 242 8.63 4.27 -10.47
N SER A 243 8.24 3.00 -10.43
CA SER A 243 7.63 2.36 -9.26
C SER A 243 8.65 1.82 -8.25
N VAL A 244 9.93 1.71 -8.65
CA VAL A 244 11.02 1.16 -7.80
C VAL A 244 11.16 1.99 -6.52
N PHE A 245 11.25 3.31 -6.62
CA PHE A 245 11.44 4.18 -5.46
C PHE A 245 10.25 4.12 -4.50
N ASP A 246 9.02 4.06 -5.01
CA ASP A 246 7.84 3.93 -4.17
C ASP A 246 7.81 2.59 -3.44
N LEU A 247 8.20 1.51 -4.10
CA LEU A 247 8.23 0.18 -3.49
C LEU A 247 9.40 0.04 -2.49
N LEU A 248 10.57 0.61 -2.81
CA LEU A 248 11.69 0.69 -1.87
C LEU A 248 11.30 1.45 -0.59
N ARG A 249 10.58 2.55 -0.71
CA ARG A 249 10.06 3.31 0.43
C ARG A 249 9.05 2.50 1.26
N GLN A 250 8.18 1.73 0.62
CA GLN A 250 7.14 0.99 1.32
C GLN A 250 7.65 -0.31 1.93
N GLN A 251 8.43 -1.08 1.19
CA GLN A 251 8.87 -2.42 1.53
C GLN A 251 10.38 -2.50 1.81
N GLY A 252 11.21 -1.79 1.03
CA GLY A 252 12.66 -1.83 1.11
C GLY A 252 13.21 -1.42 2.47
N VAL A 253 12.49 -0.54 3.19
CA VAL A 253 12.83 -0.13 4.57
C VAL A 253 13.13 -1.33 5.47
N ARG A 254 12.38 -2.44 5.34
CA ARG A 254 12.60 -3.64 6.16
C ARG A 254 13.94 -4.31 5.88
N VAL A 255 14.35 -4.36 4.62
CA VAL A 255 15.63 -4.94 4.22
C VAL A 255 16.79 -4.13 4.77
N PHE A 256 16.78 -2.80 4.56
CA PHE A 256 17.82 -1.91 5.08
C PHE A 256 17.86 -1.93 6.62
N LEU A 257 16.69 -1.88 7.26
CA LEU A 257 16.62 -1.84 8.71
C LEU A 257 17.06 -3.17 9.33
N SER A 258 16.70 -4.30 8.75
CA SER A 258 17.16 -5.61 9.23
C SER A 258 18.68 -5.72 9.22
N SER A 259 19.35 -5.26 8.15
CA SER A 259 20.81 -5.29 8.05
C SER A 259 21.52 -4.32 8.99
N LEU A 260 20.85 -3.24 9.43
CA LEU A 260 21.46 -2.22 10.31
C LEU A 260 21.25 -2.51 11.80
N VAL A 261 20.07 -2.93 12.22
CA VAL A 261 19.71 -3.09 13.64
C VAL A 261 19.31 -4.52 14.02
N GLY A 262 19.26 -5.42 13.05
CA GLY A 262 18.92 -6.82 13.28
C GLY A 262 17.42 -7.12 13.13
N LEU A 263 17.11 -8.41 13.11
CA LEU A 263 15.81 -8.93 12.77
C LEU A 263 14.74 -8.63 13.82
N VAL A 264 15.11 -8.65 15.10
CA VAL A 264 14.19 -8.40 16.21
C VAL A 264 13.68 -6.95 16.18
N GLU A 265 14.60 -5.99 16.07
CA GLU A 265 14.28 -4.58 16.00
C GLU A 265 13.50 -4.24 14.72
N MET A 266 13.89 -4.82 13.57
CA MET A 266 13.14 -4.71 12.32
C MET A 266 11.72 -5.26 12.47
N THR A 267 11.55 -6.36 13.19
CA THR A 267 10.24 -6.96 13.44
C THR A 267 9.37 -6.03 14.30
N ALA A 268 9.94 -5.43 15.35
CA ALA A 268 9.26 -4.44 16.17
C ALA A 268 8.82 -3.22 15.34
N PHE A 269 9.73 -2.64 14.56
CA PHE A 269 9.43 -1.56 13.62
C PHE A 269 8.30 -1.91 12.65
N SER A 270 8.37 -3.08 12.01
CA SER A 270 7.39 -3.53 11.03
C SER A 270 6.01 -3.78 11.64
N THR A 271 5.98 -4.32 12.86
CA THR A 271 4.74 -4.59 13.58
C THR A 271 4.06 -3.29 14.00
N ILE A 272 4.81 -2.31 14.54
CA ILE A 272 4.28 -0.98 14.85
C ILE A 272 3.80 -0.28 13.58
N LYS A 273 4.56 -0.36 12.48
CA LYS A 273 4.17 0.19 11.18
C LYS A 273 2.88 -0.42 10.63
N THR A 274 2.60 -1.68 10.94
CA THR A 274 1.34 -2.34 10.51
C THR A 274 0.11 -1.60 11.02
N LEU A 275 0.13 -1.10 12.25
CA LEU A 275 -0.96 -0.30 12.81
C LEU A 275 -1.19 1.00 12.02
N SER A 276 -0.11 1.68 11.65
CA SER A 276 -0.18 2.88 10.81
C SER A 276 -0.68 2.57 9.39
N ASN A 277 -0.32 1.41 8.84
CA ASN A 277 -0.82 0.96 7.54
C ASN A 277 -2.33 0.69 7.55
N VAL A 278 -2.88 0.19 8.65
CA VAL A 278 -4.33 0.03 8.85
C VAL A 278 -5.03 1.39 8.78
N ALA A 279 -4.50 2.39 9.48
CA ALA A 279 -5.04 3.75 9.44
C ALA A 279 -4.91 4.38 8.04
N LEU A 280 -3.78 4.17 7.36
CA LEU A 280 -3.54 4.64 5.98
C LEU A 280 -4.55 4.05 4.99
N GLN A 281 -4.85 2.76 5.08
CA GLN A 281 -5.86 2.11 4.25
C GLN A 281 -7.26 2.68 4.53
N GLY A 282 -7.57 2.96 5.80
CA GLY A 282 -8.81 3.64 6.20
C GLY A 282 -8.96 5.00 5.50
N ILE A 283 -7.92 5.83 5.46
CA ILE A 283 -7.93 7.11 4.72
C ILE A 283 -8.13 6.86 3.22
N GLY A 284 -7.44 5.90 2.65
CA GLY A 284 -7.57 5.55 1.23
C GLY A 284 -8.99 5.17 0.82
N THR A 285 -9.72 4.46 1.68
CA THR A 285 -11.11 4.07 1.42
C THR A 285 -12.04 5.28 1.28
N ILE A 286 -11.73 6.37 1.96
CA ILE A 286 -12.51 7.61 1.93
C ILE A 286 -12.06 8.52 0.78
N THR A 287 -10.75 8.66 0.59
CA THR A 287 -10.20 9.62 -0.38
C THR A 287 -10.26 9.12 -1.83
N ASN A 288 -10.12 7.82 -2.07
CA ASN A 288 -10.12 7.26 -3.43
C ASN A 288 -11.43 7.49 -4.21
N PRO A 289 -12.63 7.34 -3.63
CA PRO A 289 -13.88 7.64 -4.33
C PRO A 289 -14.06 9.13 -4.68
N MET A 290 -13.34 10.03 -4.01
CA MET A 290 -13.42 11.47 -4.29
C MET A 290 -12.58 11.89 -5.51
N MET A 291 -11.63 11.05 -5.96
CA MET A 291 -10.76 11.37 -7.08
C MET A 291 -11.54 11.72 -8.38
N PRO A 292 -12.54 10.94 -8.84
CA PRO A 292 -13.30 11.26 -10.04
C PRO A 292 -14.05 12.59 -9.93
N GLU A 293 -14.60 12.89 -8.75
CA GLU A 293 -15.32 14.15 -8.53
C GLU A 293 -14.36 15.34 -8.55
N LEU A 294 -13.21 15.22 -7.91
CA LEU A 294 -12.15 16.22 -7.94
C LEU A 294 -11.74 16.53 -9.40
N MET A 295 -11.53 15.48 -10.21
CA MET A 295 -11.21 15.65 -11.63
C MET A 295 -12.33 16.35 -12.42
N ARG A 296 -13.59 16.06 -12.10
CA ARG A 296 -14.73 16.74 -12.70
C ARG A 296 -14.75 18.23 -12.37
N TYR A 297 -14.49 18.60 -11.12
CA TYR A 297 -14.45 20.01 -10.70
C TYR A 297 -13.28 20.77 -11.32
N LEU A 298 -12.11 20.13 -11.42
CA LEU A 298 -10.96 20.70 -12.11
C LEU A 298 -11.24 20.95 -13.59
N ARG A 299 -11.86 19.99 -14.30
CA ARG A 299 -12.23 20.14 -15.71
C ARG A 299 -13.25 21.27 -15.93
N ASN A 300 -14.21 21.39 -15.02
CA ASN A 300 -15.25 22.43 -15.08
C ASN A 300 -14.78 23.79 -14.54
N LYS A 301 -13.55 23.89 -14.05
CA LYS A 301 -12.98 25.09 -13.39
C LYS A 301 -13.83 25.61 -12.23
N ASP A 302 -14.51 24.72 -11.51
CA ASP A 302 -15.37 25.06 -10.37
C ASP A 302 -14.53 25.19 -9.10
N GLN A 303 -14.03 26.40 -8.86
CA GLN A 303 -13.20 26.74 -7.70
C GLN A 303 -13.91 26.44 -6.37
N SER A 304 -15.20 26.73 -6.27
CA SER A 304 -15.94 26.56 -5.01
C SER A 304 -16.04 25.08 -4.61
N ARG A 305 -16.42 24.21 -5.55
CA ARG A 305 -16.52 22.76 -5.30
C ARG A 305 -15.16 22.11 -5.13
N LEU A 306 -14.12 22.61 -5.82
CA LEU A 306 -12.74 22.18 -5.62
C LEU A 306 -12.30 22.44 -4.18
N VAL A 307 -12.47 23.67 -3.68
CA VAL A 307 -12.13 24.07 -2.31
C VAL A 307 -12.92 23.25 -1.29
N GLY A 308 -14.22 23.07 -1.51
CA GLY A 308 -15.06 22.24 -0.65
C GLY A 308 -14.61 20.77 -0.56
N SER A 309 -14.18 20.20 -1.69
CA SER A 309 -13.65 18.82 -1.73
C SER A 309 -12.33 18.71 -0.98
N ILE A 310 -11.43 19.66 -1.12
CA ILE A 310 -10.16 19.71 -0.39
C ILE A 310 -10.43 19.88 1.12
N ALA A 311 -11.33 20.77 1.50
CA ALA A 311 -11.74 20.96 2.89
C ALA A 311 -12.31 19.66 3.52
N PHE A 312 -13.10 18.91 2.75
CA PHE A 312 -13.64 17.63 3.19
C PHE A 312 -12.57 16.58 3.43
N VAL A 313 -11.57 16.46 2.54
CA VAL A 313 -10.44 15.55 2.74
C VAL A 313 -9.68 15.90 4.01
N TRP A 314 -9.39 17.18 4.24
CA TRP A 314 -8.67 17.62 5.46
C TRP A 314 -9.52 17.45 6.73
N LEU A 315 -10.83 17.67 6.67
CA LEU A 315 -11.71 17.39 7.80
C LEU A 315 -11.61 15.92 8.22
N LEU A 316 -11.77 15.01 7.28
CA LEU A 316 -11.75 13.57 7.57
C LEU A 316 -10.36 13.11 8.03
N SER A 317 -9.31 13.50 7.32
CA SER A 317 -7.96 12.97 7.54
C SER A 317 -7.21 13.65 8.68
N LEU A 318 -7.37 14.96 8.89
CA LEU A 318 -6.68 15.67 9.96
C LEU A 318 -7.50 15.73 11.25
N ILE A 319 -8.78 16.04 11.15
CA ILE A 319 -9.60 16.27 12.33
C ILE A 319 -10.07 14.93 12.92
N ILE A 320 -10.75 14.11 12.12
CA ILE A 320 -11.32 12.86 12.63
C ILE A 320 -10.19 11.84 12.88
N MET A 321 -9.35 11.59 11.89
CA MET A 321 -8.25 10.63 12.04
C MET A 321 -7.21 11.13 13.06
N GLY A 322 -6.90 12.43 13.08
CA GLY A 322 -5.99 13.02 14.06
C GLY A 322 -6.47 12.78 15.49
N THR A 323 -7.75 13.03 15.75
CA THR A 323 -8.37 12.73 17.08
C THR A 323 -8.29 11.24 17.40
N CYS A 324 -8.56 10.35 16.43
CA CYS A 324 -8.41 8.91 16.62
C CYS A 324 -6.96 8.52 16.93
N LEU A 325 -5.97 9.12 16.27
CA LEU A 325 -4.56 8.82 16.52
C LEU A 325 -4.09 9.30 17.89
N VAL A 326 -4.57 10.46 18.37
CA VAL A 326 -4.31 10.92 19.76
C VAL A 326 -4.91 9.94 20.78
N ALA A 327 -6.14 9.47 20.54
CA ALA A 327 -6.76 8.46 21.40
C ALA A 327 -6.01 7.13 21.37
N LEU A 328 -5.61 6.67 20.17
CA LEU A 328 -4.82 5.46 19.99
C LEU A 328 -3.46 5.55 20.70
N GLN A 329 -2.78 6.70 20.62
CA GLN A 329 -1.51 6.90 21.33
C GLN A 329 -1.63 6.62 22.83
N SER A 330 -2.77 6.98 23.44
CA SER A 330 -3.01 6.79 24.87
C SER A 330 -3.20 5.32 25.26
N ILE A 331 -3.89 4.54 24.44
CA ILE A 331 -4.25 3.15 24.75
C ILE A 331 -3.31 2.12 24.12
N MET A 332 -2.49 2.55 23.16
CA MET A 332 -1.67 1.66 22.35
C MET A 332 -0.67 0.82 23.14
N PRO A 333 0.01 1.29 24.20
CA PRO A 333 0.89 0.43 24.98
C PRO A 333 0.19 -0.84 25.49
N ILE A 334 -1.04 -0.73 25.96
CA ILE A 334 -1.84 -1.87 26.44
C ILE A 334 -2.30 -2.73 25.27
N VAL A 335 -2.88 -2.11 24.25
CA VAL A 335 -3.40 -2.81 23.07
C VAL A 335 -2.28 -3.57 22.36
N PHE A 336 -1.11 -2.95 22.17
CA PHE A 336 0.04 -3.55 21.51
C PHE A 336 0.59 -4.74 22.30
N ALA A 337 0.72 -4.62 23.62
CA ALA A 337 1.16 -5.71 24.48
C ALA A 337 0.22 -6.92 24.40
N LEU A 338 -1.10 -6.69 24.43
CA LEU A 338 -2.09 -7.75 24.26
C LEU A 338 -2.03 -8.36 22.84
N TRP A 339 -1.91 -7.52 21.82
CA TRP A 339 -1.89 -7.94 20.42
C TRP A 339 -0.64 -8.76 20.07
N THR A 340 0.53 -8.35 20.57
CA THR A 340 1.81 -9.06 20.37
C THR A 340 2.11 -10.12 21.42
N ARG A 341 1.19 -10.33 22.38
CA ARG A 341 1.38 -11.22 23.53
C ARG A 341 2.61 -10.89 24.38
N GLY A 342 2.98 -9.61 24.42
CA GLY A 342 4.16 -9.13 25.13
C GLY A 342 5.51 -9.54 24.52
N LYS A 343 5.52 -10.22 23.37
CA LYS A 343 6.76 -10.71 22.73
C LYS A 343 7.56 -9.63 22.01
N ILE A 344 6.91 -8.52 21.63
CA ILE A 344 7.54 -7.41 20.91
C ILE A 344 7.46 -6.17 21.79
N HIS A 345 8.61 -5.49 21.94
CA HIS A 345 8.66 -4.22 22.66
C HIS A 345 7.92 -3.13 21.89
N TYR A 346 7.07 -2.37 22.59
CA TYR A 346 6.37 -1.22 22.06
C TYR A 346 7.18 0.05 22.24
N ASP A 347 7.50 0.75 21.15
CA ASP A 347 8.13 2.07 21.20
C ASP A 347 7.09 3.16 20.90
N SER A 348 6.76 3.93 21.96
CA SER A 348 5.76 5.00 21.89
C SER A 348 6.18 6.14 20.97
N ASN A 349 7.48 6.45 20.91
CA ASN A 349 8.02 7.52 20.05
C ASN A 349 7.95 7.11 18.58
N LEU A 350 8.26 5.85 18.27
CA LEU A 350 8.16 5.33 16.92
C LEU A 350 6.70 5.35 16.41
N PHE A 351 5.75 4.95 17.25
CA PHE A 351 4.32 5.03 16.89
C PHE A 351 3.85 6.48 16.73
N ALA A 352 4.35 7.41 17.57
CA ALA A 352 4.09 8.85 17.42
C ALA A 352 4.62 9.39 16.09
N LEU A 353 5.85 9.03 15.69
CA LEU A 353 6.44 9.41 14.40
C LEU A 353 5.60 8.89 13.21
N PHE A 354 5.16 7.64 13.25
CA PHE A 354 4.28 7.09 12.21
C PHE A 354 2.93 7.79 12.16
N SER A 355 2.34 8.10 13.31
CA SER A 355 1.06 8.80 13.41
C SER A 355 1.15 10.22 12.83
N VAL A 356 2.21 10.95 13.15
CA VAL A 356 2.46 12.29 12.59
C VAL A 356 2.78 12.20 11.10
N GLY A 357 3.60 11.24 10.68
CA GLY A 357 3.89 10.99 9.25
C GLY A 357 2.62 10.71 8.45
N LEU A 358 1.68 9.94 8.99
CA LEU A 358 0.38 9.69 8.40
C LEU A 358 -0.47 10.96 8.24
N LEU A 359 -0.46 11.85 9.24
CA LEU A 359 -1.18 13.13 9.17
C LEU A 359 -0.56 14.07 8.12
N ILE A 360 0.78 14.13 8.03
CA ILE A 360 1.50 14.89 7.01
C ILE A 360 1.16 14.35 5.61
N PHE A 361 1.24 13.03 5.42
CA PHE A 361 0.83 12.37 4.18
C PHE A 361 -0.61 12.73 3.79
N SER A 362 -1.52 12.74 4.77
CA SER A 362 -2.94 13.08 4.54
C SER A 362 -3.13 14.54 4.11
N THR A 363 -2.28 15.43 4.59
CA THR A 363 -2.29 16.85 4.21
C THR A 363 -1.94 17.03 2.72
N SER A 364 -1.06 16.19 2.17
CA SER A 364 -0.65 16.21 0.76
C SER A 364 -1.64 15.54 -0.20
N ARG A 365 -2.61 14.75 0.30
CA ARG A 365 -3.50 13.94 -0.55
C ARG A 365 -4.26 14.72 -1.63
N PRO A 366 -4.85 15.91 -1.35
CA PRO A 366 -5.49 16.70 -2.40
C PRO A 366 -4.51 17.12 -3.51
N ALA A 367 -3.28 17.52 -3.15
CA ALA A 367 -2.24 17.88 -4.10
C ALA A 367 -1.79 16.67 -4.94
N ALA A 368 -1.55 15.52 -4.30
CA ALA A 368 -1.24 14.28 -4.97
C ALA A 368 -2.35 13.86 -5.96
N ALA A 369 -3.61 14.02 -5.56
CA ALA A 369 -4.77 13.74 -6.41
C ALA A 369 -4.79 14.61 -7.68
N ILE A 370 -4.49 15.89 -7.55
CA ILE A 370 -4.39 16.81 -8.71
C ILE A 370 -3.28 16.36 -9.66
N ILE A 371 -2.10 16.01 -9.14
CA ILE A 371 -0.93 15.61 -9.92
C ILE A 371 -1.17 14.27 -10.62
N GLN A 372 -1.71 13.28 -9.91
CA GLN A 372 -1.99 11.95 -10.45
C GLN A 372 -3.13 11.98 -11.47
N GLY A 373 -4.22 12.67 -11.15
CA GLY A 373 -5.39 12.76 -12.01
C GLY A 373 -5.13 13.49 -13.34
N ASN A 374 -4.16 14.41 -13.37
CA ASN A 374 -3.74 15.11 -14.59
C ASN A 374 -2.51 14.48 -15.27
N ASN A 375 -2.10 13.28 -14.87
CA ASN A 375 -0.99 12.54 -15.45
C ASN A 375 0.34 13.33 -15.50
N LEU A 376 0.65 14.12 -14.48
CA LEU A 376 1.90 14.88 -14.40
C LEU A 376 3.06 13.93 -14.05
N LEU A 377 3.39 13.03 -14.97
CA LEU A 377 4.37 11.93 -14.76
C LEU A 377 5.73 12.45 -14.31
N LYS A 378 6.24 13.52 -14.92
CA LYS A 378 7.53 14.10 -14.53
C LYS A 378 7.55 14.50 -13.06
N THR A 379 6.49 15.12 -12.57
CA THR A 379 6.37 15.52 -11.15
C THR A 379 6.29 14.28 -10.25
N GLN A 380 5.55 13.26 -10.65
CA GLN A 380 5.45 12.01 -9.89
C GLN A 380 6.82 11.33 -9.76
N ILE A 381 7.55 11.16 -10.87
CA ILE A 381 8.87 10.53 -10.88
C ILE A 381 9.86 11.34 -10.01
N VAL A 382 9.92 12.66 -10.17
CA VAL A 382 10.81 13.51 -9.38
C VAL A 382 10.49 13.41 -7.89
N ASN A 383 9.19 13.47 -7.53
CA ASN A 383 8.79 13.31 -6.13
C ASN A 383 9.19 11.93 -5.57
N SER A 384 8.85 10.84 -6.25
CA SER A 384 9.18 9.47 -5.81
C SER A 384 10.70 9.27 -5.67
N THR A 385 11.50 9.81 -6.59
CA THR A 385 12.96 9.73 -6.54
C THR A 385 13.52 10.49 -5.34
N ILE A 386 13.14 11.75 -5.15
CA ILE A 386 13.61 12.59 -4.03
C ILE A 386 13.23 11.95 -2.68
N VAL A 387 11.97 11.56 -2.55
CA VAL A 387 11.45 10.92 -1.34
C VAL A 387 12.14 9.57 -1.07
N GLY A 388 12.37 8.77 -2.11
CA GLY A 388 13.10 7.50 -2.00
C GLY A 388 14.53 7.69 -1.53
N VAL A 389 15.26 8.66 -2.09
CA VAL A 389 16.64 8.98 -1.70
C VAL A 389 16.69 9.49 -0.25
N ILE A 390 15.80 10.39 0.14
CA ILE A 390 15.74 10.89 1.53
C ILE A 390 15.39 9.77 2.50
N CYS A 391 14.45 8.90 2.13
CA CYS A 391 14.05 7.77 2.96
C CYS A 391 15.22 6.82 3.20
N ILE A 392 15.85 6.32 2.12
CA ILE A 392 16.95 5.36 2.22
C ILE A 392 18.17 5.97 2.87
N GLY A 393 18.60 7.15 2.41
CA GLY A 393 19.76 7.86 2.99
C GLY A 393 19.53 8.23 4.46
N GLY A 394 18.32 8.70 4.79
CA GLY A 394 17.93 8.99 6.16
C GLY A 394 17.91 7.75 7.06
N ILE A 395 17.44 6.59 6.56
CA ILE A 395 17.49 5.33 7.32
C ILE A 395 18.94 4.96 7.63
N VAL A 396 19.83 4.97 6.64
CA VAL A 396 21.24 4.61 6.84
C VAL A 396 21.92 5.53 7.88
N ILE A 397 21.66 6.83 7.80
CA ILE A 397 22.31 7.82 8.68
C ILE A 397 21.68 7.84 10.07
N LEU A 398 20.35 7.94 10.17
CA LEU A 398 19.67 8.16 11.45
C LEU A 398 19.49 6.87 12.26
N THR A 399 19.43 5.70 11.61
CA THR A 399 19.31 4.44 12.34
C THR A 399 20.57 4.10 13.12
N SER A 400 21.76 4.49 12.63
CA SER A 400 23.02 4.27 13.32
C SER A 400 23.09 5.01 14.67
N THR A 401 22.39 6.15 14.80
CA THR A 401 22.40 6.98 16.01
C THR A 401 21.18 6.78 16.90
N TYR A 402 20.01 6.57 16.31
CA TYR A 402 18.70 6.52 17.01
C TYR A 402 17.98 5.18 16.90
N GLY A 403 18.63 4.13 16.40
CA GLY A 403 18.00 2.82 16.22
C GLY A 403 16.73 2.90 15.34
N ILE A 404 15.69 2.13 15.67
CA ILE A 404 14.43 2.09 14.92
C ILE A 404 13.68 3.43 14.90
N VAL A 405 13.86 4.27 15.91
CA VAL A 405 13.29 5.62 15.96
C VAL A 405 13.90 6.49 14.86
N GLY A 406 15.21 6.33 14.58
CA GLY A 406 15.90 6.99 13.47
C GLY A 406 15.29 6.65 12.11
N ALA A 407 14.91 5.40 11.90
CA ALA A 407 14.19 5.01 10.69
C ALA A 407 12.79 5.67 10.62
N GLY A 408 12.09 5.79 11.75
CA GLY A 408 10.83 6.53 11.84
C GLY A 408 10.98 8.00 11.46
N LEU A 409 12.05 8.65 11.96
CA LEU A 409 12.39 10.03 11.59
C LEU A 409 12.71 10.20 10.11
N ALA A 410 13.45 9.26 9.51
CA ALA A 410 13.74 9.27 8.08
C ALA A 410 12.47 9.24 7.23
N LEU A 411 11.52 8.37 7.58
CA LEU A 411 10.22 8.31 6.93
C LEU A 411 9.43 9.61 7.10
N LEU A 412 9.41 10.17 8.30
CA LEU A 412 8.75 11.44 8.59
C LEU A 412 9.32 12.58 7.74
N LEU A 413 10.65 12.73 7.68
CA LEU A 413 11.32 13.73 6.85
C LEU A 413 10.98 13.57 5.37
N ALA A 414 10.96 12.32 4.87
CA ALA A 414 10.57 12.01 3.51
C ALA A 414 9.14 12.46 3.20
N GLU A 415 8.19 12.25 4.12
CA GLU A 415 6.79 12.70 3.97
C GLU A 415 6.67 14.23 4.02
N VAL A 416 7.44 14.92 4.86
CA VAL A 416 7.49 16.40 4.90
C VAL A 416 7.93 16.95 3.55
N VAL A 417 9.04 16.45 3.01
CA VAL A 417 9.58 16.90 1.72
C VAL A 417 8.59 16.59 0.59
N SER A 418 8.01 15.38 0.58
CA SER A 418 6.96 15.02 -0.39
C SER A 418 5.79 15.99 -0.37
N THR A 419 5.30 16.32 0.83
CA THR A 419 4.16 17.24 1.00
C THR A 419 4.48 18.62 0.43
N ILE A 420 5.66 19.18 0.73
CA ILE A 420 6.09 20.49 0.21
C ILE A 420 6.15 20.47 -1.32
N LEU A 421 6.80 19.45 -1.89
CA LEU A 421 6.94 19.31 -3.35
C LEU A 421 5.57 19.17 -4.05
N LEU A 422 4.72 18.29 -3.53
CA LEU A 422 3.40 18.04 -4.13
C LEU A 422 2.51 19.27 -4.07
N VAL A 423 2.46 19.97 -2.93
CA VAL A 423 1.64 21.20 -2.77
C VAL A 423 2.13 22.29 -3.71
N PHE A 424 3.46 22.51 -3.78
CA PHE A 424 4.05 23.50 -4.68
C PHE A 424 3.73 23.19 -6.15
N CYS A 425 3.92 21.93 -6.58
CA CYS A 425 3.63 21.53 -7.97
C CYS A 425 2.13 21.59 -8.29
N ALA A 426 1.27 21.19 -7.37
CA ALA A 426 -0.18 21.28 -7.54
C ALA A 426 -0.64 22.74 -7.66
N GLN A 427 -0.12 23.64 -6.83
CA GLN A 427 -0.38 25.09 -6.93
C GLN A 427 0.04 25.64 -8.30
N LYS A 428 1.27 25.35 -8.73
CA LYS A 428 1.77 25.82 -10.04
C LYS A 428 0.90 25.32 -11.19
N TRP A 429 0.45 24.07 -11.12
CA TRP A 429 -0.46 23.52 -12.12
C TRP A 429 -1.85 24.19 -12.06
N LEU A 430 -2.43 24.40 -10.87
CA LEU A 430 -3.71 25.09 -10.73
C LEU A 430 -3.67 26.51 -11.30
N GLN A 431 -2.60 27.25 -11.06
CA GLN A 431 -2.40 28.58 -11.65
C GLN A 431 -2.41 28.53 -13.18
N SER A 432 -1.84 27.50 -13.81
CA SER A 432 -1.84 27.36 -15.26
C SER A 432 -3.23 27.14 -15.87
N VAL A 433 -4.20 26.68 -15.07
CA VAL A 433 -5.61 26.50 -15.48
C VAL A 433 -6.56 27.55 -14.89
N TYR A 434 -6.00 28.63 -14.31
CA TYR A 434 -6.74 29.73 -13.68
C TYR A 434 -7.55 29.32 -12.44
N LEU A 435 -7.05 28.34 -11.68
CA LEU A 435 -7.56 27.94 -10.38
C LEU A 435 -6.54 28.28 -9.29
N VAL A 436 -7.00 28.39 -8.05
CA VAL A 436 -6.16 28.80 -6.91
C VAL A 436 -6.16 27.73 -5.84
N TRP A 437 -4.96 27.43 -5.30
CA TRP A 437 -4.81 26.59 -4.13
C TRP A 437 -5.41 27.29 -2.90
N PRO A 438 -6.19 26.61 -2.04
CA PRO A 438 -6.87 27.24 -0.90
C PRO A 438 -5.90 27.45 0.29
N TRP A 439 -4.96 28.39 0.16
CA TRP A 439 -3.91 28.66 1.14
C TRP A 439 -4.44 28.91 2.55
N HIS A 440 -5.50 29.66 2.68
CA HIS A 440 -6.12 29.93 3.97
C HIS A 440 -6.55 28.67 4.71
N LEU A 441 -7.22 27.72 4.01
CA LEU A 441 -7.60 26.44 4.59
C LEU A 441 -6.37 25.56 4.83
N PHE A 442 -5.35 25.64 3.97
CA PHE A 442 -4.10 24.91 4.12
C PHE A 442 -3.35 25.34 5.40
N TYR A 443 -3.27 26.63 5.70
CA TYR A 443 -2.66 27.09 6.96
C TYR A 443 -3.41 26.61 8.19
N ILE A 444 -4.75 26.60 8.16
CA ILE A 444 -5.54 26.05 9.25
C ILE A 444 -5.32 24.53 9.39
N ALA A 445 -5.20 23.81 8.27
CA ALA A 445 -4.84 22.40 8.26
C ALA A 445 -3.45 22.17 8.89
N LEU A 446 -2.45 23.01 8.58
CA LEU A 446 -1.12 22.95 9.19
C LEU A 446 -1.14 23.24 10.69
N VAL A 447 -1.93 24.21 11.15
CA VAL A 447 -2.09 24.49 12.59
C VAL A 447 -2.73 23.28 13.29
N SER A 448 -3.78 22.71 12.70
CA SER A 448 -4.41 21.47 13.24
C SER A 448 -3.42 20.30 13.30
N LEU A 449 -2.63 20.13 12.24
CA LEU A 449 -1.56 19.12 12.18
C LEU A 449 -0.54 19.36 13.32
N ALA A 450 -0.08 20.60 13.50
CA ALA A 450 0.92 20.94 14.53
C ALA A 450 0.38 20.66 15.94
N VAL A 451 -0.83 21.12 16.26
CA VAL A 451 -1.46 20.90 17.57
C VAL A 451 -1.65 19.41 17.83
N THR A 452 -2.15 18.66 16.86
CA THR A 452 -2.36 17.20 16.97
C THR A 452 -1.03 16.46 17.13
N SER A 453 0.03 16.88 16.41
CA SER A 453 1.37 16.31 16.55
C SER A 453 1.96 16.55 17.94
N VAL A 454 1.83 17.78 18.46
CA VAL A 454 2.24 18.12 19.84
C VAL A 454 1.48 17.24 20.85
N ALA A 455 0.17 17.06 20.67
CA ALA A 455 -0.62 16.19 21.54
C ALA A 455 -0.13 14.74 21.52
N ILE A 456 0.15 14.17 20.33
CA ILE A 456 0.64 12.80 20.18
C ILE A 456 2.01 12.62 20.88
N PHE A 457 2.96 13.53 20.66
CA PHE A 457 4.27 13.46 21.32
C PHE A 457 4.18 13.74 22.83
N SER A 458 3.29 14.66 23.27
CA SER A 458 3.09 14.91 24.69
C SER A 458 2.57 13.68 25.44
N ILE A 459 1.70 12.88 24.83
CA ILE A 459 1.22 11.61 25.41
C ILE A 459 2.38 10.60 25.53
N SER A 460 3.29 10.54 24.55
CA SER A 460 4.48 9.67 24.62
C SER A 460 5.39 10.01 25.81
N ILE A 461 5.50 11.30 26.13
CA ILE A 461 6.36 11.78 27.23
C ILE A 461 5.63 11.80 28.58
N LEU A 462 4.35 12.14 28.58
CA LEU A 462 3.53 12.36 29.76
C LEU A 462 2.29 11.46 29.78
N PRO A 463 2.43 10.13 29.86
CA PRO A 463 1.32 9.20 29.73
C PRO A 463 0.24 9.37 30.82
N LYS A 464 0.62 9.88 32.00
CA LYS A 464 -0.33 10.16 33.10
C LYS A 464 -1.34 11.27 32.77
N GLN A 465 -1.01 12.17 31.84
CA GLN A 465 -1.85 13.29 31.42
C GLN A 465 -2.58 13.02 30.11
N SER A 466 -2.55 11.78 29.61
CA SER A 466 -3.10 11.41 28.31
C SER A 466 -4.58 11.78 28.13
N ILE A 467 -5.41 11.61 29.15
CA ILE A 467 -6.84 11.97 29.10
C ILE A 467 -7.03 13.48 28.93
N LEU A 468 -6.30 14.30 29.69
CA LEU A 468 -6.37 15.77 29.58
C LEU A 468 -5.94 16.23 28.19
N ILE A 469 -4.82 15.70 27.68
CA ILE A 469 -4.29 16.03 26.35
C ILE A 469 -5.30 15.60 25.27
N LEU A 470 -5.90 14.42 25.39
CA LEU A 470 -6.92 13.93 24.46
C LEU A 470 -8.14 14.86 24.44
N VAL A 471 -8.66 15.27 25.62
CA VAL A 471 -9.83 16.16 25.70
C VAL A 471 -9.51 17.51 25.08
N LEU A 472 -8.38 18.14 25.41
CA LEU A 472 -8.00 19.45 24.87
C LEU A 472 -7.80 19.40 23.35
N SER A 473 -7.09 18.38 22.85
CA SER A 473 -6.87 18.21 21.40
C SER A 473 -8.18 17.93 20.66
N THR A 474 -9.11 17.16 21.26
CA THR A 474 -10.42 16.87 20.66
C THR A 474 -11.27 18.14 20.57
N ILE A 475 -11.32 18.95 21.62
CA ILE A 475 -12.05 20.24 21.62
C ILE A 475 -11.48 21.15 20.51
N PHE A 476 -10.16 21.28 20.42
CA PHE A 476 -9.52 22.06 19.40
C PHE A 476 -9.88 21.55 18.00
N ASN A 477 -9.75 20.25 17.75
CA ASN A 477 -10.07 19.62 16.47
C ASN A 477 -11.55 19.81 16.08
N LEU A 478 -12.49 19.74 17.04
CA LEU A 478 -13.91 20.01 16.80
C LEU A 478 -14.14 21.48 16.38
N CYS A 479 -13.45 22.43 17.00
CA CYS A 479 -13.53 23.84 16.60
C CYS A 479 -13.03 24.06 15.16
N VAL A 480 -11.88 23.46 14.82
CA VAL A 480 -11.35 23.50 13.45
C VAL A 480 -12.27 22.79 12.47
N GLY A 481 -12.82 21.63 12.86
CA GLY A 481 -13.77 20.87 12.05
C GLY A 481 -15.03 21.67 11.71
N ARG A 482 -15.58 22.39 12.70
CA ARG A 482 -16.72 23.33 12.47
C ARG A 482 -16.37 24.43 11.47
N TYR A 483 -15.12 24.88 11.47
CA TYR A 483 -14.65 25.88 10.51
C TYR A 483 -14.57 25.30 9.09
N PHE A 484 -13.97 24.14 8.89
CA PHE A 484 -13.91 23.45 7.58
C PHE A 484 -15.29 23.15 7.02
N PHE A 485 -16.25 22.82 7.88
CA PHE A 485 -17.62 22.50 7.47
C PHE A 485 -18.34 23.68 6.77
N ARG A 486 -17.93 24.92 7.00
CA ARG A 486 -18.49 26.13 6.35
C ARG A 486 -18.19 26.18 4.85
N PHE A 487 -17.15 25.49 4.40
CA PHE A 487 -16.73 25.50 3.00
C PHE A 487 -17.33 24.33 2.18
N PHE A 488 -18.16 23.52 2.80
CA PHE A 488 -18.80 22.42 2.08
C PHE A 488 -19.84 22.95 1.11
N PRO A 489 -19.91 22.39 -0.12
CA PRO A 489 -21.01 22.67 -1.03
C PRO A 489 -22.37 22.41 -0.35
N PHE A 490 -23.34 23.26 -0.63
CA PHE A 490 -24.66 23.21 0.04
C PHE A 490 -25.30 21.82 -0.03
N ASP A 491 -25.21 21.15 -1.20
CA ASP A 491 -25.75 19.81 -1.44
C ASP A 491 -25.10 18.72 -0.55
N VAL A 492 -23.80 18.87 -0.25
CA VAL A 492 -23.07 17.96 0.63
C VAL A 492 -23.36 18.30 2.08
N ALA A 493 -23.39 19.56 2.42
CA ALA A 493 -23.67 20.03 3.78
C ALA A 493 -25.08 19.62 4.24
N THR A 494 -26.09 19.68 3.39
CA THR A 494 -27.47 19.27 3.69
C THR A 494 -27.57 17.75 3.88
N LYS A 495 -26.92 16.94 3.03
CA LYS A 495 -26.87 15.47 3.17
C LYS A 495 -26.15 15.06 4.46
N VAL A 496 -25.00 15.66 4.75
CA VAL A 496 -24.24 15.37 5.97
C VAL A 496 -25.01 15.80 7.21
N ARG A 497 -25.67 16.94 7.20
CA ARG A 497 -26.59 17.36 8.26
C ARG A 497 -27.74 16.35 8.45
N GLY A 498 -28.37 15.89 7.38
CA GLY A 498 -29.44 14.89 7.43
C GLY A 498 -29.02 13.55 8.03
N ILE A 499 -27.73 13.18 7.92
CA ILE A 499 -27.17 11.95 8.52
C ILE A 499 -26.73 12.17 9.97
N LEU A 500 -26.09 13.30 10.27
CA LEU A 500 -25.53 13.56 11.62
C LEU A 500 -26.57 14.06 12.62
N PHE A 501 -27.56 14.86 12.20
CA PHE A 501 -28.57 15.39 13.12
C PHE A 501 -29.50 14.34 13.76
N PRO A 502 -29.87 13.22 13.10
CA PRO A 502 -30.59 12.14 13.76
C PRO A 502 -29.77 11.41 14.81
N LEU A 503 -28.41 11.46 14.70
CA LEU A 503 -27.49 10.80 15.65
C LEU A 503 -27.10 11.71 16.84
N LEU A 504 -27.28 13.01 16.72
CA LEU A 504 -26.93 14.01 17.76
C LEU A 504 -28.09 14.40 18.65
N GLY A 505 -29.24 13.77 18.50
CA GLY A 505 -30.29 13.80 19.48
C GLY A 505 -31.36 14.83 19.24
N LYS A 506 -32.52 14.37 19.52
CA LYS A 506 -33.63 15.21 20.02
C LYS A 506 -33.19 15.99 21.23
#